data_0ad7606219d1814c0b7083606a529abb
#
_entry.id   0ad7606219d1814c0b7083606a529abb
#
_cell.length_a   1.000
_cell.length_b   1.000
_cell.length_c   1.000
_cell.angle_alpha   90.00
_cell.angle_beta   90.00
_cell.angle_gamma   90.00
#
_symmetry.space_group_name_H-M   'P 1'
#
loop_
_entity.id
_entity.type
_entity.pdbx_description
1 polymer ?
#
loop_
_entity_poly.entity_id
_entity_poly.type
_entity_poly.pdbx_seq_one_letter_code
_entity_poly.pdbx_strand_id
1 'polypeptide(L)'
;CDHCTNPVCLTACPTGALSKEDNGLVLRDEEVCMGDRFCMEACPYKKVYFNYDRHVGQQCIGCFPRIEAGVAPACVRQCPGRAVFIGYLDDETSSGHRLVKEWKIALPLHAEAGTGPHVLYVPPLAPNRLNDDMSIDYDTPRIPPEYLESLFGPGVHSALDLLKSEMDSVRAGGKSEMLSTLIAYKWQELLGPFTVDPATLTPNGNTGA
;
A
#
# COMPACT_ATOMS: atom_id res chain seq x y z
N CYS A 1 4.40 3.42 -7.47
CA CYS A 1 5.68 2.99 -6.89
C CYS A 1 5.45 2.46 -5.49
N ASP A 2 6.15 1.38 -5.13
CA ASP A 2 6.04 0.78 -3.80
C ASP A 2 7.15 1.27 -2.87
N HIS A 3 7.93 2.26 -3.28
CA HIS A 3 8.98 2.93 -2.51
C HIS A 3 9.90 1.97 -1.74
N CYS A 4 10.35 0.92 -2.41
CA CYS A 4 11.08 -0.22 -1.84
C CYS A 4 12.26 0.19 -0.96
N THR A 5 12.60 -0.64 0.04
CA THR A 5 13.82 -0.48 0.85
C THR A 5 15.08 -0.63 -0.03
N ASN A 6 15.07 -1.65 -0.90
CA ASN A 6 16.15 -1.94 -1.85
C ASN A 6 15.63 -1.76 -3.29
N PRO A 7 15.55 -0.52 -3.79
CA PRO A 7 14.89 -0.25 -5.06
C PRO A 7 15.79 -0.62 -6.24
N VAL A 8 15.57 -1.78 -6.84
CA VAL A 8 16.33 -2.27 -8.01
C VAL A 8 16.24 -1.34 -9.22
N CYS A 9 15.16 -0.56 -9.32
CA CYS A 9 15.02 0.47 -10.37
C CYS A 9 16.07 1.58 -10.27
N LEU A 10 16.53 1.91 -9.06
CA LEU A 10 17.58 2.89 -8.80
C LEU A 10 18.93 2.39 -9.31
N THR A 11 19.27 1.12 -9.00
CA THR A 11 20.51 0.50 -9.48
C THR A 11 20.52 0.33 -11.00
N ALA A 12 19.34 0.11 -11.61
CA ALA A 12 19.21 -0.06 -13.05
C ALA A 12 19.23 1.24 -13.85
N CYS A 13 19.14 2.40 -13.17
CA CYS A 13 19.13 3.69 -13.86
C CYS A 13 20.55 4.12 -14.23
N PRO A 14 20.92 4.22 -15.54
CA PRO A 14 22.28 4.53 -15.94
C PRO A 14 22.68 5.98 -15.68
N THR A 15 21.69 6.88 -15.58
CA THR A 15 21.93 8.31 -15.35
C THR A 15 21.88 8.72 -13.90
N GLY A 16 21.49 7.81 -13.00
CA GLY A 16 21.31 8.13 -11.59
C GLY A 16 20.11 9.06 -11.30
N ALA A 17 19.14 9.13 -12.22
CA ALA A 17 17.96 9.98 -12.07
C ALA A 17 17.02 9.56 -10.93
N LEU A 18 17.20 8.39 -10.31
CA LEU A 18 16.41 7.91 -9.19
C LEU A 18 17.21 8.02 -7.89
N SER A 19 16.57 8.51 -6.84
CA SER A 19 17.11 8.62 -5.49
C SER A 19 16.22 7.91 -4.48
N LYS A 20 16.81 7.46 -3.38
CA LYS A 20 16.14 6.98 -2.19
C LYS A 20 16.30 8.03 -1.12
N GLU A 21 15.21 8.63 -0.70
CA GLU A 21 15.18 9.69 0.29
C GLU A 21 15.20 9.13 1.72
N ASP A 22 15.64 9.93 2.70
CA ASP A 22 15.70 9.55 4.11
C ASP A 22 14.31 9.22 4.70
N ASN A 23 13.26 9.86 4.19
CA ASN A 23 11.87 9.57 4.55
C ASN A 23 11.31 8.29 3.93
N GLY A 24 12.14 7.53 3.21
CA GLY A 24 11.78 6.26 2.60
C GLY A 24 11.15 6.36 1.20
N LEU A 25 11.00 7.54 0.64
CA LEU A 25 10.48 7.69 -0.72
C LEU A 25 11.56 7.37 -1.77
N VAL A 26 11.13 6.85 -2.91
CA VAL A 26 11.95 6.74 -4.11
C VAL A 26 11.45 7.80 -5.07
N LEU A 27 12.26 8.79 -5.35
CA LEU A 27 11.93 9.91 -6.20
C LEU A 27 12.75 9.89 -7.51
N ARG A 28 12.31 10.66 -8.47
CA ARG A 28 12.97 10.82 -9.78
C ARG A 28 13.22 12.28 -10.06
N ASP A 29 14.43 12.58 -10.46
CA ASP A 29 14.78 13.83 -11.11
C ASP A 29 14.48 13.68 -12.62
N GLU A 30 13.47 14.42 -13.09
CA GLU A 30 13.05 14.37 -14.49
C GLU A 30 14.04 15.10 -15.42
N GLU A 31 14.86 16.03 -14.90
CA GLU A 31 15.88 16.75 -15.69
C GLU A 31 17.08 15.85 -15.99
N VAL A 32 17.39 14.90 -15.11
CA VAL A 32 18.47 13.92 -15.27
C VAL A 32 17.99 12.67 -16.03
N CYS A 33 16.66 12.45 -16.12
CA CYS A 33 16.11 11.27 -16.77
C CYS A 33 16.22 11.35 -18.29
N MET A 34 16.96 10.42 -18.90
CA MET A 34 17.11 10.32 -20.36
C MET A 34 16.09 9.41 -21.05
N GLY A 35 15.17 8.81 -20.28
CA GLY A 35 14.10 7.98 -20.85
C GLY A 35 14.50 6.56 -21.27
N ASP A 36 15.64 6.04 -20.80
CA ASP A 36 16.18 4.71 -21.16
C ASP A 36 15.29 3.53 -20.77
N ARG A 37 14.32 3.71 -19.87
CA ARG A 37 13.31 2.75 -19.41
C ARG A 37 13.83 1.52 -18.65
N PHE A 38 15.12 1.37 -18.38
CA PHE A 38 15.65 0.24 -17.62
C PHE A 38 15.00 0.09 -16.24
N CYS A 39 14.62 1.20 -15.62
CA CYS A 39 13.86 1.20 -14.37
C CYS A 39 12.46 0.54 -14.48
N MET A 40 11.83 0.58 -15.67
CA MET A 40 10.56 -0.08 -15.93
C MET A 40 10.75 -1.60 -16.02
N GLU A 41 11.82 -2.03 -16.70
CA GLU A 41 12.13 -3.45 -16.84
C GLU A 41 12.57 -4.07 -15.53
N ALA A 42 13.40 -3.37 -14.77
CA ALA A 42 13.92 -3.83 -13.49
C ALA A 42 12.85 -3.91 -12.39
N CYS A 43 11.78 -3.12 -12.47
CA CYS A 43 10.73 -3.10 -11.42
C CYS A 43 9.89 -4.38 -11.46
N PRO A 44 9.94 -5.25 -10.42
CA PRO A 44 9.13 -6.48 -10.40
C PRO A 44 7.63 -6.17 -10.33
N TYR A 45 7.26 -5.03 -9.77
CA TYR A 45 5.87 -4.59 -9.62
C TYR A 45 5.33 -3.81 -10.82
N LYS A 46 6.19 -3.50 -11.81
CA LYS A 46 5.85 -2.70 -13.01
C LYS A 46 5.15 -1.37 -12.68
N LYS A 47 5.64 -0.69 -11.62
CA LYS A 47 5.07 0.57 -11.10
C LYS A 47 5.77 1.83 -11.63
N VAL A 48 6.53 1.72 -12.70
CA VAL A 48 7.12 2.84 -13.44
C VAL A 48 6.42 2.93 -14.78
N TYR A 49 6.01 4.11 -15.15
CA TYR A 49 5.33 4.41 -16.41
C TYR A 49 6.20 5.33 -17.25
N PHE A 50 6.01 5.34 -18.55
CA PHE A 50 6.71 6.25 -19.45
C PHE A 50 5.79 7.35 -19.96
N ASN A 51 6.21 8.58 -19.79
CA ASN A 51 5.52 9.74 -20.34
C ASN A 51 6.12 10.03 -21.73
N TYR A 52 5.32 9.79 -22.78
CA TYR A 52 5.75 9.92 -24.16
C TYR A 52 5.90 11.39 -24.59
N ASP A 53 5.14 12.31 -23.98
CA ASP A 53 5.21 13.73 -24.32
C ASP A 53 6.48 14.39 -23.74
N ARG A 54 6.86 13.96 -22.54
CA ARG A 54 8.05 14.49 -21.84
C ARG A 54 9.30 13.63 -22.03
N HIS A 55 9.16 12.45 -22.61
CA HIS A 55 10.21 11.46 -22.78
C HIS A 55 10.94 11.03 -21.49
N VAL A 56 10.23 10.99 -20.39
CA VAL A 56 10.75 10.59 -19.07
C VAL A 56 9.94 9.47 -18.43
N GLY A 57 10.57 8.70 -17.55
CA GLY A 57 9.84 7.78 -16.69
C GLY A 57 9.10 8.55 -15.60
N GLN A 58 7.92 8.04 -15.20
CA GLN A 58 7.13 8.60 -14.11
C GLN A 58 6.68 7.50 -13.16
N GLN A 59 6.47 7.84 -11.89
CA GLN A 59 6.04 6.93 -10.84
C GLN A 59 5.32 7.69 -9.75
N CYS A 60 4.67 6.96 -8.82
CA CYS A 60 4.15 7.57 -7.61
C CYS A 60 5.28 8.30 -6.86
N ILE A 61 5.04 9.52 -6.45
CA ILE A 61 5.96 10.36 -5.68
C ILE A 61 5.64 10.33 -4.17
N GLY A 62 4.74 9.44 -3.71
CA GLY A 62 4.29 9.41 -2.32
C GLY A 62 3.53 10.67 -1.89
N CYS A 63 3.15 11.53 -2.83
CA CYS A 63 2.60 12.87 -2.54
C CYS A 63 3.52 13.70 -1.62
N PHE A 64 4.85 13.61 -1.78
CA PHE A 64 5.81 14.24 -0.86
C PHE A 64 5.52 15.72 -0.54
N PRO A 65 5.07 16.58 -1.48
CA PRO A 65 4.75 17.96 -1.12
C PRO A 65 3.59 18.09 -0.13
N ARG A 66 2.70 17.09 -0.10
CA ARG A 66 1.58 17.06 0.85
C ARG A 66 2.02 16.53 2.21
N ILE A 67 2.78 15.44 2.24
CA ILE A 67 3.23 14.84 3.51
C ILE A 67 4.21 15.75 4.25
N GLU A 68 5.05 16.50 3.55
CA GLU A 68 5.90 17.54 4.14
C GLU A 68 5.08 18.66 4.80
N ALA A 69 3.91 18.97 4.27
CA ALA A 69 2.96 19.90 4.85
C ALA A 69 2.03 19.25 5.92
N GLY A 70 2.27 18.00 6.32
CA GLY A 70 1.43 17.27 7.29
C GLY A 70 0.08 16.85 6.75
N VAL A 71 -0.12 16.87 5.43
CA VAL A 71 -1.36 16.48 4.76
C VAL A 71 -1.22 15.08 4.18
N ALA A 72 -2.19 14.22 4.46
CA ALA A 72 -2.21 12.87 3.93
C ALA A 72 -2.25 12.83 2.39
N PRO A 73 -1.66 11.79 1.76
CA PRO A 73 -1.71 11.58 0.32
C PRO A 73 -3.12 11.59 -0.25
N ALA A 74 -3.26 12.02 -1.49
CA ALA A 74 -4.56 12.14 -2.14
C ALA A 74 -5.30 10.80 -2.23
N CYS A 75 -4.59 9.70 -2.51
CA CYS A 75 -5.17 8.36 -2.58
C CYS A 75 -5.79 7.90 -1.25
N VAL A 76 -5.20 8.29 -0.11
CA VAL A 76 -5.73 7.99 1.21
C VAL A 76 -6.97 8.82 1.49
N ARG A 77 -6.88 10.14 1.27
CA ARG A 77 -7.98 11.06 1.58
C ARG A 77 -9.21 10.91 0.69
N GLN A 78 -9.03 10.46 -0.54
CA GLN A 78 -10.12 10.41 -1.53
C GLN A 78 -10.64 8.98 -1.77
N CYS A 79 -10.14 7.99 -1.05
CA CYS A 79 -10.62 6.62 -1.20
C CYS A 79 -12.06 6.49 -0.68
N PRO A 80 -13.07 6.28 -1.54
CA PRO A 80 -14.45 6.15 -1.08
C PRO A 80 -14.68 4.88 -0.25
N GLY A 81 -13.88 3.82 -0.52
CA GLY A 81 -13.92 2.57 0.20
C GLY A 81 -13.15 2.57 1.52
N ARG A 82 -12.45 3.68 1.85
CA ARG A 82 -11.59 3.79 3.05
C ARG A 82 -10.63 2.61 3.20
N ALA A 83 -10.07 2.14 2.08
CA ALA A 83 -9.25 0.94 2.01
C ALA A 83 -7.74 1.24 1.96
N VAL A 84 -7.34 2.51 1.98
CA VAL A 84 -5.94 2.93 1.90
C VAL A 84 -5.53 3.62 3.19
N PHE A 85 -4.56 3.04 3.87
CA PHE A 85 -3.97 3.55 5.11
C PHE A 85 -2.59 4.13 4.81
N ILE A 86 -2.17 5.10 5.62
CA ILE A 86 -0.79 5.58 5.64
C ILE A 86 -0.32 5.68 7.08
N GLY A 87 0.94 5.39 7.32
CA GLY A 87 1.57 5.50 8.65
C GLY A 87 3.03 5.14 8.58
N TYR A 88 3.74 5.40 9.66
CA TYR A 88 5.12 4.95 9.83
C TYR A 88 5.12 3.53 10.42
N LEU A 89 6.04 2.69 9.92
CA LEU A 89 6.17 1.31 10.39
C LEU A 89 6.93 1.18 11.72
N ASP A 90 7.58 2.24 12.15
CA ASP A 90 8.29 2.38 13.43
C ASP A 90 7.45 3.08 14.52
N ASP A 91 6.27 3.58 14.18
CA ASP A 91 5.32 4.15 15.12
C ASP A 91 4.28 3.09 15.54
N GLU A 92 4.43 2.55 16.75
CA GLU A 92 3.55 1.51 17.32
C GLU A 92 2.09 1.96 17.46
N THR A 93 1.83 3.25 17.50
CA THR A 93 0.47 3.80 17.56
C THR A 93 -0.22 3.86 16.21
N SER A 94 0.54 3.73 15.13
CA SER A 94 0.05 3.79 13.76
C SER A 94 -0.74 2.54 13.38
N SER A 95 -1.90 2.73 12.73
CA SER A 95 -2.64 1.62 12.13
C SER A 95 -1.79 0.81 11.15
N GLY A 96 -0.87 1.46 10.41
CA GLY A 96 0.08 0.80 9.52
C GLY A 96 1.01 -0.16 10.26
N HIS A 97 1.59 0.27 11.38
CA HIS A 97 2.41 -0.61 12.23
C HIS A 97 1.63 -1.83 12.71
N ARG A 98 0.43 -1.61 13.22
CA ARG A 98 -0.43 -2.67 13.75
C ARG A 98 -0.80 -3.71 12.68
N LEU A 99 -1.19 -3.26 11.49
CA LEU A 99 -1.53 -4.14 10.38
C LEU A 99 -0.33 -5.00 9.91
N VAL A 100 0.88 -4.43 9.95
CA VAL A 100 2.09 -5.06 9.40
C VAL A 100 2.89 -5.84 10.44
N LYS A 101 3.12 -5.25 11.61
CA LYS A 101 4.03 -5.79 12.63
C LYS A 101 3.31 -6.56 13.73
N GLU A 102 2.17 -6.05 14.20
CA GLU A 102 1.42 -6.65 15.30
C GLU A 102 0.54 -7.79 14.78
N TRP A 103 -0.42 -7.49 13.91
CA TRP A 103 -1.35 -8.50 13.38
C TRP A 103 -0.80 -9.29 12.19
N LYS A 104 0.20 -8.75 11.49
CA LYS A 104 0.87 -9.40 10.35
C LYS A 104 -0.10 -9.82 9.25
N ILE A 105 -1.15 -9.05 9.03
CA ILE A 105 -2.15 -9.28 7.99
C ILE A 105 -1.91 -8.45 6.73
N ALA A 106 -1.12 -7.37 6.80
CA ALA A 106 -0.70 -6.61 5.63
C ALA A 106 0.64 -7.13 5.12
N LEU A 107 0.63 -7.72 3.94
CA LEU A 107 1.74 -8.47 3.36
C LEU A 107 2.29 -7.78 2.11
N PRO A 108 3.58 -7.90 1.83
CA PRO A 108 4.16 -7.45 0.57
C PRO A 108 3.74 -8.36 -0.58
N LEU A 109 3.61 -7.81 -1.78
CA LEU A 109 3.57 -8.61 -3.01
C LEU A 109 4.98 -9.03 -3.39
N HIS A 110 5.12 -10.27 -3.88
CA HIS A 110 6.36 -10.78 -4.44
C HIS A 110 7.59 -10.54 -3.53
N ALA A 111 7.47 -10.98 -2.27
CA ALA A 111 8.54 -10.85 -1.26
C ALA A 111 9.85 -11.50 -1.71
N GLU A 112 9.77 -12.54 -2.57
CA GLU A 112 10.90 -13.24 -3.18
C GLU A 112 11.80 -12.35 -4.05
N ALA A 113 11.28 -11.22 -4.53
CA ALA A 113 12.07 -10.24 -5.28
C ALA A 113 13.13 -9.51 -4.42
N GLY A 114 13.06 -9.63 -3.09
CA GLY A 114 14.05 -9.08 -2.15
C GLY A 114 14.12 -7.56 -2.09
N THR A 115 13.16 -6.86 -2.69
CA THR A 115 13.17 -5.40 -2.79
C THR A 115 12.62 -4.68 -1.56
N GLY A 116 11.86 -5.38 -0.71
CA GLY A 116 11.22 -4.80 0.49
C GLY A 116 10.27 -3.65 0.16
N PRO A 117 9.11 -3.90 -0.48
CA PRO A 117 8.16 -2.84 -0.81
C PRO A 117 7.50 -2.25 0.45
N HIS A 118 7.20 -0.95 0.44
CA HIS A 118 6.49 -0.25 1.51
C HIS A 118 4.98 -0.09 1.21
N VAL A 119 4.50 -0.58 0.08
CA VAL A 119 3.07 -0.78 -0.17
C VAL A 119 2.74 -2.23 0.14
N LEU A 120 1.87 -2.40 1.12
CA LEU A 120 1.50 -3.69 1.68
C LEU A 120 -0.01 -3.88 1.54
N TYR A 121 -0.44 -5.11 1.43
CA TYR A 121 -1.81 -5.45 1.12
C TYR A 121 -2.37 -6.44 2.12
N VAL A 122 -3.58 -6.18 2.60
CA VAL A 122 -4.35 -7.19 3.32
C VAL A 122 -4.95 -8.12 2.28
N PRO A 123 -4.66 -9.44 2.32
CA PRO A 123 -5.16 -10.37 1.33
C PRO A 123 -6.70 -10.44 1.38
N PRO A 124 -7.35 -10.58 0.22
CA PRO A 124 -8.81 -10.59 0.18
C PRO A 124 -9.35 -11.88 0.80
N LEU A 125 -10.27 -11.75 1.76
CA LEU A 125 -11.17 -12.83 2.11
C LEU A 125 -12.22 -12.94 0.99
N ALA A 126 -11.91 -13.72 -0.03
CA ALA A 126 -12.82 -13.92 -1.14
C ALA A 126 -14.08 -14.62 -0.66
N PRO A 127 -15.27 -14.17 -1.07
CA PRO A 127 -16.47 -14.95 -0.87
C PRO A 127 -16.35 -16.30 -1.59
N ASN A 128 -17.05 -17.30 -1.11
CA ASN A 128 -17.17 -18.58 -1.76
C ASN A 128 -17.82 -18.44 -3.16
N ARG A 129 -17.67 -19.43 -4.00
CA ARG A 129 -18.38 -19.49 -5.27
C ARG A 129 -19.88 -19.65 -5.04
N LEU A 130 -20.66 -19.29 -6.03
CA LEU A 130 -22.07 -19.63 -6.08
C LEU A 130 -22.24 -20.86 -6.98
N ASN A 131 -23.08 -21.76 -6.55
CA ASN A 131 -23.59 -22.86 -7.38
C ASN A 131 -24.57 -22.33 -8.42
N ASP A 132 -24.95 -23.16 -9.39
CA ASP A 132 -25.90 -22.79 -10.44
C ASP A 132 -27.29 -22.43 -9.89
N ASP A 133 -27.66 -22.95 -8.73
CA ASP A 133 -28.89 -22.64 -8.02
C ASP A 133 -28.81 -21.40 -7.14
N MET A 134 -27.72 -20.62 -7.24
CA MET A 134 -27.42 -19.42 -6.44
C MET A 134 -27.13 -19.68 -4.95
N SER A 135 -27.04 -20.93 -4.53
CA SER A 135 -26.56 -21.28 -3.18
C SER A 135 -25.04 -21.05 -3.06
N ILE A 136 -24.57 -20.89 -1.83
CA ILE A 136 -23.13 -20.69 -1.57
C ILE A 136 -22.42 -22.05 -1.56
N ASP A 137 -21.41 -22.20 -2.40
CA ASP A 137 -20.46 -23.32 -2.32
C ASP A 137 -19.42 -23.02 -1.23
N TYR A 138 -19.56 -23.68 -0.09
CA TYR A 138 -18.65 -23.49 1.05
C TYR A 138 -17.32 -24.23 0.89
N ASP A 139 -17.23 -25.15 -0.05
CA ASP A 139 -16.06 -26.02 -0.24
C ASP A 139 -15.04 -25.44 -1.20
N THR A 140 -15.51 -24.60 -2.14
CA THR A 140 -14.65 -24.05 -3.20
C THR A 140 -14.47 -22.55 -3.04
N PRO A 141 -13.29 -22.07 -2.60
CA PRO A 141 -13.02 -20.64 -2.52
C PRO A 141 -13.00 -20.01 -3.92
N ARG A 142 -13.50 -18.79 -4.04
CA ARG A 142 -13.52 -18.05 -5.30
C ARG A 142 -12.11 -17.75 -5.82
N ILE A 143 -11.17 -17.47 -4.92
CA ILE A 143 -9.75 -17.28 -5.24
C ILE A 143 -9.00 -18.48 -4.67
N PRO A 144 -8.30 -19.26 -5.51
CA PRO A 144 -7.51 -20.40 -5.03
C PRO A 144 -6.45 -19.97 -4.03
N PRO A 145 -6.27 -20.67 -2.90
CA PRO A 145 -5.24 -20.34 -1.90
C PRO A 145 -3.84 -20.32 -2.50
N GLU A 146 -3.53 -21.22 -3.43
CA GLU A 146 -2.24 -21.32 -4.11
C GLU A 146 -1.93 -20.05 -4.94
N TYR A 147 -2.95 -19.42 -5.50
CA TYR A 147 -2.79 -18.16 -6.21
C TYR A 147 -2.44 -17.02 -5.24
N LEU A 148 -3.11 -16.97 -4.09
CA LEU A 148 -2.77 -15.98 -3.07
C LEU A 148 -1.36 -16.21 -2.51
N GLU A 149 -0.96 -17.48 -2.31
CA GLU A 149 0.40 -17.82 -1.88
C GLU A 149 1.44 -17.40 -2.92
N SER A 150 1.16 -17.55 -4.21
CA SER A 150 2.05 -17.08 -5.28
C SER A 150 2.27 -15.57 -5.29
N LEU A 151 1.31 -14.79 -4.78
CA LEU A 151 1.40 -13.33 -4.70
C LEU A 151 2.05 -12.82 -3.41
N PHE A 152 1.69 -13.43 -2.27
CA PHE A 152 2.00 -12.94 -0.93
C PHE A 152 3.02 -13.80 -0.18
N GLY A 153 3.35 -14.97 -0.74
CA GLY A 153 4.15 -15.98 -0.06
C GLY A 153 3.35 -16.76 1.00
N PRO A 154 4.00 -17.72 1.69
CA PRO A 154 3.33 -18.66 2.61
C PRO A 154 2.69 -17.98 3.83
N GLY A 155 3.11 -16.77 4.19
CA GLY A 155 2.50 -15.99 5.27
C GLY A 155 1.03 -15.64 5.06
N VAL A 156 0.53 -15.75 3.81
CA VAL A 156 -0.87 -15.44 3.48
C VAL A 156 -1.86 -16.36 4.18
N HIS A 157 -1.52 -17.63 4.39
CA HIS A 157 -2.42 -18.58 5.07
C HIS A 157 -2.69 -18.15 6.50
N SER A 158 -1.65 -17.78 7.26
CA SER A 158 -1.81 -17.29 8.64
C SER A 158 -2.63 -16.00 8.70
N ALA A 159 -2.44 -15.09 7.74
CA ALA A 159 -3.21 -13.86 7.66
C ALA A 159 -4.69 -14.12 7.36
N LEU A 160 -4.99 -15.03 6.44
CA LEU A 160 -6.35 -15.42 6.10
C LEU A 160 -7.06 -16.13 7.25
N ASP A 161 -6.37 -17.03 7.96
CA ASP A 161 -6.90 -17.75 9.11
C ASP A 161 -7.25 -16.78 10.24
N LEU A 162 -6.37 -15.81 10.52
CA LEU A 162 -6.64 -14.78 11.51
C LEU A 162 -7.84 -13.91 11.13
N LEU A 163 -7.88 -13.42 9.88
CA LEU A 163 -9.01 -12.62 9.38
C LEU A 163 -10.34 -13.39 9.47
N LYS A 164 -10.33 -14.67 9.13
CA LYS A 164 -11.50 -15.55 9.22
C LYS A 164 -11.97 -15.73 10.66
N SER A 165 -11.05 -16.03 11.55
CA SER A 165 -11.30 -16.20 12.99
C SER A 165 -11.94 -14.95 13.60
N GLU A 166 -11.40 -13.76 13.28
CA GLU A 166 -11.93 -12.49 13.76
C GLU A 166 -13.33 -12.18 13.20
N MET A 167 -13.56 -12.49 11.91
CA MET A 167 -14.88 -12.35 11.30
C MET A 167 -15.92 -13.27 11.96
N ASP A 168 -15.55 -14.51 12.24
CA ASP A 168 -16.46 -15.48 12.87
C ASP A 168 -16.75 -15.07 14.32
N SER A 169 -15.77 -14.53 15.05
CA SER A 169 -15.96 -13.96 16.38
C SER A 169 -16.99 -12.82 16.36
N VAL A 170 -16.86 -11.88 15.39
CA VAL A 170 -17.81 -10.76 15.25
C VAL A 170 -19.21 -11.25 14.85
N ARG A 171 -19.33 -12.24 13.97
CA ARG A 171 -20.62 -12.87 13.61
C ARG A 171 -21.30 -13.52 14.81
N ALA A 172 -20.52 -14.06 15.73
CA ALA A 172 -21.01 -14.61 17.00
C ALA A 172 -21.36 -13.56 18.07
N GLY A 173 -21.28 -12.27 17.74
CA GLY A 173 -21.59 -11.14 18.63
C GLY A 173 -20.40 -10.61 19.43
N GLY A 174 -19.19 -11.07 19.14
CA GLY A 174 -17.94 -10.54 19.71
C GLY A 174 -17.54 -9.19 19.10
N LYS A 175 -16.44 -8.64 19.58
CA LYS A 175 -15.82 -7.42 19.06
C LYS A 175 -14.41 -7.73 18.58
N SER A 176 -14.03 -7.16 17.44
CA SER A 176 -12.67 -7.22 16.90
C SER A 176 -12.13 -5.81 16.70
N GLU A 177 -11.03 -5.51 17.35
CA GLU A 177 -10.33 -4.24 17.14
C GLU A 177 -9.69 -4.20 15.75
N MET A 178 -9.12 -5.32 15.31
CA MET A 178 -8.53 -5.45 13.98
C MET A 178 -9.54 -5.18 12.87
N LEU A 179 -10.72 -5.81 12.90
CA LEU A 179 -11.77 -5.56 11.92
C LEU A 179 -12.33 -4.15 12.01
N SER A 180 -12.45 -3.59 13.22
CA SER A 180 -12.87 -2.20 13.40
C SER A 180 -11.88 -1.22 12.76
N THR A 181 -10.59 -1.51 12.85
CA THR A 181 -9.53 -0.75 12.17
C THR A 181 -9.65 -0.90 10.65
N LEU A 182 -9.79 -2.12 10.13
CA LEU A 182 -9.91 -2.37 8.68
C LEU A 182 -11.16 -1.74 8.06
N ILE A 183 -12.28 -1.67 8.79
CA ILE A 183 -13.51 -1.00 8.34
C ILE A 183 -13.35 0.52 8.38
N ALA A 184 -12.34 1.01 9.13
CA ALA A 184 -12.01 2.43 9.25
C ALA A 184 -13.22 3.29 9.61
N TYR A 185 -13.90 2.93 10.70
CA TYR A 185 -15.02 3.72 11.24
C TYR A 185 -14.61 5.14 11.57
N LYS A 186 -13.38 5.33 12.03
CA LYS A 186 -12.80 6.64 12.28
C LYS A 186 -11.90 7.02 11.11
N TRP A 187 -12.29 8.08 10.43
CA TRP A 187 -11.56 8.61 9.30
C TRP A 187 -10.08 8.91 9.62
N GLN A 188 -9.81 9.41 10.83
CA GLN A 188 -8.47 9.77 11.28
C GLN A 188 -7.50 8.58 11.31
N GLU A 189 -8.00 7.37 11.52
CA GLU A 189 -7.17 6.15 11.55
C GLU A 189 -6.48 5.85 10.20
N LEU A 190 -7.06 6.31 9.09
CA LEU A 190 -6.48 6.17 7.76
C LEU A 190 -5.33 7.14 7.52
N LEU A 191 -5.40 8.33 8.12
CA LEU A 191 -4.50 9.44 7.81
C LEU A 191 -3.14 9.31 8.50
N GLY A 192 -3.02 8.45 9.50
CA GLY A 192 -1.81 8.35 10.32
C GLY A 192 -1.44 9.70 10.92
N PRO A 193 -0.17 10.13 10.85
CA PRO A 193 0.28 11.41 11.39
C PRO A 193 -0.08 12.62 10.51
N PHE A 194 -0.66 12.41 9.32
CA PHE A 194 -0.90 13.46 8.31
C PHE A 194 -2.32 14.04 8.42
N THR A 195 -2.60 14.75 9.51
CA THR A 195 -3.95 15.22 9.87
C THR A 195 -4.28 16.63 9.44
N VAL A 196 -3.33 17.38 8.88
CA VAL A 196 -3.53 18.77 8.43
C VAL A 196 -4.59 18.81 7.32
N ASP A 197 -5.52 19.75 7.42
CA ASP A 197 -6.52 19.98 6.38
C ASP A 197 -5.88 20.71 5.18
N PRO A 198 -5.95 20.13 3.96
CA PRO A 198 -5.42 20.79 2.76
C PRO A 198 -6.00 22.17 2.51
N ALA A 199 -7.24 22.45 2.96
CA ALA A 199 -7.86 23.74 2.80
C ALA A 199 -7.19 24.86 3.60
N THR A 200 -6.36 24.50 4.61
CA THR A 200 -5.60 25.46 5.42
C THR A 200 -4.25 25.82 4.82
N LEU A 201 -3.84 25.13 3.75
CA LEU A 201 -2.57 25.41 3.09
C LEU A 201 -2.68 26.65 2.20
N THR A 202 -1.72 27.54 2.32
CA THR A 202 -1.56 28.63 1.34
C THR A 202 -1.06 28.07 0.01
N PRO A 203 -1.20 28.81 -1.11
CA PRO A 203 -0.67 28.38 -2.42
C PRO A 203 0.81 28.01 -2.43
N ASN A 204 1.58 28.47 -1.44
CA ASN A 204 3.00 28.18 -1.28
C ASN A 204 3.29 27.01 -0.32
N GLY A 205 2.28 26.22 0.08
CA GLY A 205 2.44 25.03 0.90
C GLY A 205 2.62 25.27 2.41
N ASN A 206 2.67 26.53 2.86
CA ASN A 206 2.75 26.85 4.28
C ASN A 206 1.37 26.88 4.94
N THR A 207 1.24 26.41 6.16
CA THR A 207 0.06 26.64 7.00
C THR A 207 -0.05 28.13 7.28
N GLY A 208 -1.14 28.76 6.84
CA GLY A 208 -1.43 30.12 7.24
C GLY A 208 -1.54 30.19 8.77
N ALA A 209 -0.72 31.01 9.38
CA ALA A 209 -0.79 31.34 10.80
C ALA A 209 -1.97 32.25 11.08
#